data_3d1001ebcc4a77e20d86165675580cf6
#
_entry.id   3d1001ebcc4a77e20d86165675580cf6
#
_cell.length_a   1.000
_cell.length_b   1.000
_cell.length_c   1.000
_cell.angle_alpha   90.00
_cell.angle_beta   90.00
_cell.angle_gamma   90.00
#
_symmetry.space_group_name_H-M   'P 1'
#
loop_
_entity.id
_entity.type
_entity.pdbx_description
1 polymer ?
#
loop_
_entity_poly.entity_id
_entity_poly.type
_entity_poly.pdbx_seq_one_letter_code
_entity_poly.pdbx_strand_id
1 'polypeptide(L)'
;MGVRGREIYARQREEAQRMAKEAAKRYQEQQRKKRKSFTKKERQAVYEKCGGHCAYCGCEIEIKDMQIDHIVSVGRSSYGGEESKRLIAEGKMNEMDNLLPACRQCNFYKGMCDLEGFRSMLKDTLWNTSTDTFQARLAMKYGMIVKHEWDGKFYFEQKEIKK
;
A
#
# COMPACT_ATOMS: atom_id res chain seq x y z
N MET A 1 -24.42 -13.48 -39.96
CA MET A 1 -25.26 -12.86 -38.91
C MET A 1 -25.83 -11.55 -39.46
N GLY A 2 -27.17 -11.43 -39.52
CA GLY A 2 -27.81 -10.22 -40.00
C GLY A 2 -27.64 -9.04 -39.04
N VAL A 3 -27.89 -7.82 -39.52
CA VAL A 3 -27.78 -6.55 -38.78
C VAL A 3 -28.49 -6.59 -37.41
N ARG A 4 -29.70 -7.14 -37.35
CA ARG A 4 -30.48 -7.31 -36.10
C ARG A 4 -29.76 -8.19 -35.04
N GLY A 5 -29.03 -9.22 -35.45
CA GLY A 5 -28.31 -10.07 -34.52
C GLY A 5 -27.16 -9.33 -33.84
N ARG A 6 -26.45 -8.46 -34.55
CA ARG A 6 -25.36 -7.63 -34.02
C ARG A 6 -25.88 -6.58 -33.03
N GLU A 7 -27.00 -5.99 -33.27
CA GLU A 7 -27.62 -5.01 -32.35
C GLU A 7 -28.08 -5.65 -31.04
N ILE A 8 -28.67 -6.86 -31.09
CA ILE A 8 -29.06 -7.59 -29.89
C ILE A 8 -27.81 -7.94 -29.07
N TYR A 9 -26.74 -8.43 -29.69
CA TYR A 9 -25.48 -8.75 -29.02
C TYR A 9 -24.83 -7.51 -28.40
N ALA A 10 -24.86 -6.36 -29.09
CA ALA A 10 -24.32 -5.11 -28.55
C ALA A 10 -25.08 -4.66 -27.28
N ARG A 11 -26.41 -4.69 -27.32
CA ARG A 11 -27.24 -4.34 -26.16
C ARG A 11 -27.01 -5.27 -24.96
N GLN A 12 -26.95 -6.58 -25.20
CA GLN A 12 -26.65 -7.56 -24.13
C GLN A 12 -25.28 -7.34 -23.51
N ARG A 13 -24.28 -7.00 -24.33
CA ARG A 13 -22.92 -6.68 -23.85
C ARG A 13 -22.88 -5.41 -23.02
N GLU A 14 -23.58 -4.36 -23.45
CA GLU A 14 -23.69 -3.11 -22.69
C GLU A 14 -24.41 -3.31 -21.35
N GLU A 15 -25.49 -4.08 -21.34
CA GLU A 15 -26.23 -4.41 -20.13
C GLU A 15 -25.36 -5.23 -19.16
N ALA A 16 -24.66 -6.26 -19.65
CA ALA A 16 -23.73 -7.05 -18.84
C ALA A 16 -22.60 -6.18 -18.25
N GLN A 17 -22.04 -5.24 -19.03
CA GLN A 17 -21.03 -4.31 -18.54
C GLN A 17 -21.57 -3.36 -17.46
N ARG A 18 -22.79 -2.87 -17.63
CA ARG A 18 -23.46 -2.03 -16.62
C ARG A 18 -23.68 -2.80 -15.32
N MET A 19 -24.21 -4.02 -15.41
CA MET A 19 -24.43 -4.88 -14.26
C MET A 19 -23.13 -5.21 -13.53
N ALA A 20 -22.05 -5.51 -14.27
CA ALA A 20 -20.72 -5.76 -13.69
C ALA A 20 -20.18 -4.52 -12.97
N LYS A 21 -20.32 -3.32 -13.54
CA LYS A 21 -19.90 -2.06 -12.90
C LYS A 21 -20.69 -1.80 -11.61
N GLU A 22 -22.01 -2.02 -11.62
CA GLU A 22 -22.83 -1.85 -10.42
C GLU A 22 -22.49 -2.86 -9.33
N ALA A 23 -22.28 -4.12 -9.70
CA ALA A 23 -21.84 -5.16 -8.76
C ALA A 23 -20.47 -4.83 -8.14
N ALA A 24 -19.51 -4.39 -8.94
CA ALA A 24 -18.20 -3.95 -8.47
C ALA A 24 -18.31 -2.75 -7.50
N LYS A 25 -19.17 -1.77 -7.83
CA LYS A 25 -19.42 -0.61 -6.94
C LYS A 25 -20.02 -1.02 -5.61
N ARG A 26 -21.03 -1.90 -5.62
CA ARG A 26 -21.65 -2.45 -4.39
C ARG A 26 -20.64 -3.23 -3.56
N TYR A 27 -19.81 -4.05 -4.18
CA TYR A 27 -18.75 -4.79 -3.51
C TYR A 27 -17.75 -3.85 -2.85
N GLN A 28 -17.25 -2.83 -3.56
CA GLN A 28 -16.34 -1.82 -3.01
C GLN A 28 -16.96 -1.06 -1.83
N GLU A 29 -18.23 -0.69 -1.93
CA GLU A 29 -18.93 -0.01 -0.84
C GLU A 29 -19.08 -0.90 0.40
N GLN A 30 -19.39 -2.19 0.23
CA GLN A 30 -19.43 -3.15 1.33
C GLN A 30 -18.05 -3.31 1.98
N GLN A 31 -16.96 -3.38 1.20
CA GLN A 31 -15.60 -3.45 1.72
C GLN A 31 -15.23 -2.16 2.48
N ARG A 32 -15.64 -1.00 1.98
CA ARG A 32 -15.42 0.28 2.66
C ARG A 32 -16.13 0.33 4.02
N LYS A 33 -17.35 -0.17 4.11
CA LYS A 33 -18.11 -0.25 5.39
C LYS A 33 -17.48 -1.22 6.40
N LYS A 34 -16.78 -2.27 5.93
CA LYS A 34 -16.09 -3.24 6.78
C LYS A 34 -14.73 -2.75 7.31
N ARG A 35 -14.12 -1.72 6.67
CA ARG A 35 -12.83 -1.18 7.12
C ARG A 35 -13.02 -0.42 8.43
N LYS A 36 -12.19 -0.72 9.44
CA LYS A 36 -12.16 0.06 10.68
C LYS A 36 -11.83 1.51 10.35
N SER A 37 -12.66 2.43 10.84
CA SER A 37 -12.35 3.85 10.84
C SER A 37 -11.63 4.17 12.15
N PHE A 38 -10.39 4.66 12.06
CA PHE A 38 -9.63 5.08 13.23
C PHE A 38 -10.13 6.43 13.74
N THR A 39 -10.32 6.55 15.05
CA THR A 39 -10.68 7.80 15.71
C THR A 39 -9.56 8.83 15.61
N LYS A 40 -9.86 10.09 15.86
CA LYS A 40 -8.86 11.17 15.90
C LYS A 40 -7.76 10.88 16.93
N LYS A 41 -8.11 10.32 18.09
CA LYS A 41 -7.15 9.94 19.13
C LYS A 41 -6.21 8.82 18.69
N GLU A 42 -6.75 7.77 18.07
CA GLU A 42 -5.93 6.69 17.53
C GLU A 42 -5.00 7.19 16.40
N ARG A 43 -5.51 8.05 15.50
CA ARG A 43 -4.67 8.66 14.46
C ARG A 43 -3.55 9.51 15.03
N GLN A 44 -3.84 10.31 16.08
CA GLN A 44 -2.85 11.11 16.77
C GLN A 44 -1.76 10.22 17.40
N ALA A 45 -2.17 9.16 18.10
CA ALA A 45 -1.24 8.24 18.72
C ALA A 45 -0.32 7.53 17.69
N VAL A 46 -0.88 7.13 16.52
CA VAL A 46 -0.05 6.56 15.43
C VAL A 46 0.91 7.60 14.87
N TYR A 47 0.45 8.85 14.66
CA TYR A 47 1.26 9.94 14.14
C TYR A 47 2.49 10.24 15.03
N GLU A 48 2.28 10.25 16.35
CA GLU A 48 3.30 10.55 17.35
C GLU A 48 4.38 9.46 17.44
N LYS A 49 4.10 8.22 17.02
CA LYS A 49 5.11 7.14 17.03
C LYS A 49 6.40 7.51 16.30
N CYS A 50 6.30 8.25 15.21
CA CYS A 50 7.45 8.67 14.41
C CYS A 50 7.64 10.18 14.41
N GLY A 51 7.08 10.92 15.37
CA GLY A 51 7.28 12.36 15.51
C GLY A 51 6.88 13.16 14.26
N GLY A 52 5.77 12.80 13.60
CA GLY A 52 5.32 13.47 12.38
C GLY A 52 6.03 13.04 11.10
N HIS A 53 6.74 11.92 11.12
CA HIS A 53 7.47 11.41 9.95
C HIS A 53 6.88 10.08 9.46
N CYS A 54 7.05 9.81 8.18
CA CYS A 54 6.76 8.51 7.60
C CYS A 54 7.69 7.45 8.19
N ALA A 55 7.13 6.39 8.75
CA ALA A 55 7.90 5.31 9.36
C ALA A 55 8.89 4.64 8.38
N TYR A 56 8.59 4.67 7.09
CA TYR A 56 9.40 4.00 6.07
C TYR A 56 10.52 4.88 5.52
N CYS A 57 10.18 6.00 4.90
CA CYS A 57 11.15 6.86 4.22
C CYS A 57 11.62 8.08 5.04
N GLY A 58 11.03 8.33 6.21
CA GLY A 58 11.40 9.43 7.08
C GLY A 58 10.98 10.83 6.60
N CYS A 59 10.22 10.97 5.51
CA CYS A 59 9.73 12.30 5.12
C CYS A 59 8.73 12.83 6.15
N GLU A 60 8.71 14.14 6.35
CA GLU A 60 7.68 14.79 7.15
C GLU A 60 6.30 14.60 6.53
N ILE A 61 5.31 14.38 7.36
CA ILE A 61 3.91 14.21 6.95
C ILE A 61 3.00 15.01 7.88
N GLU A 62 1.99 15.65 7.33
CA GLU A 62 0.94 16.22 8.16
C GLU A 62 -0.08 15.15 8.56
N ILE A 63 -0.66 15.28 9.76
CA ILE A 63 -1.61 14.29 10.27
C ILE A 63 -2.82 14.05 9.34
N LYS A 64 -3.23 15.09 8.58
CA LYS A 64 -4.32 14.99 7.61
C LYS A 64 -3.97 14.10 6.42
N ASP A 65 -2.68 14.09 6.01
CA ASP A 65 -2.17 13.37 4.83
C ASP A 65 -1.60 11.99 5.21
N MET A 66 -1.41 11.75 6.52
CA MET A 66 -0.93 10.49 7.04
C MET A 66 -1.88 9.32 6.68
N GLN A 67 -1.30 8.25 6.18
CA GLN A 67 -1.93 6.95 6.08
C GLN A 67 -1.56 6.11 7.31
N ILE A 68 -2.52 5.38 7.88
CA ILE A 68 -2.22 4.36 8.88
C ILE A 68 -1.98 3.06 8.12
N ASP A 69 -0.77 2.56 8.20
CA ASP A 69 -0.39 1.29 7.58
C ASP A 69 -0.26 0.18 8.62
N HIS A 70 -0.65 -1.03 8.22
CA HIS A 70 -0.49 -2.24 9.02
C HIS A 70 0.85 -2.89 8.70
N ILE A 71 1.69 -3.12 9.69
CA ILE A 71 2.96 -3.87 9.55
C ILE A 71 2.66 -5.24 8.95
N VAL A 72 1.75 -5.98 9.57
CA VAL A 72 1.17 -7.21 9.03
C VAL A 72 -0.12 -6.85 8.31
N SER A 73 -0.12 -6.95 6.98
CA SER A 73 -1.24 -6.49 6.15
C SER A 73 -2.51 -7.32 6.33
N VAL A 74 -3.65 -6.65 6.43
CA VAL A 74 -4.99 -7.27 6.49
C VAL A 74 -5.27 -8.12 5.24
N GLY A 75 -4.81 -7.70 4.06
CA GLY A 75 -5.06 -8.38 2.79
C GLY A 75 -4.32 -9.71 2.64
N ARG A 76 -3.26 -9.95 3.41
CA ARG A 76 -2.45 -11.17 3.33
C ARG A 76 -3.16 -12.43 3.82
N SER A 77 -4.19 -12.29 4.65
CA SER A 77 -4.97 -13.45 5.11
C SER A 77 -5.56 -14.27 3.96
N SER A 78 -5.87 -13.63 2.84
CA SER A 78 -6.39 -14.27 1.62
C SER A 78 -5.30 -15.05 0.85
N TYR A 79 -4.02 -14.75 1.08
CA TYR A 79 -2.87 -15.34 0.40
C TYR A 79 -2.00 -16.22 1.31
N GLY A 80 -2.53 -16.65 2.47
CA GLY A 80 -1.86 -17.66 3.29
C GLY A 80 -0.86 -17.16 4.33
N GLY A 81 -0.78 -15.87 4.60
CA GLY A 81 0.06 -15.34 5.68
C GLY A 81 -0.45 -15.79 7.06
N GLU A 82 0.27 -16.73 7.71
CA GLU A 82 -0.15 -17.33 9.00
C GLU A 82 -0.23 -16.28 10.11
N GLU A 83 0.69 -15.31 10.15
CA GLU A 83 0.66 -14.24 11.14
C GLU A 83 -0.56 -13.34 10.97
N SER A 84 -0.91 -13.02 9.72
CA SER A 84 -2.13 -12.24 9.42
C SER A 84 -3.40 -12.99 9.86
N LYS A 85 -3.49 -14.28 9.60
CA LYS A 85 -4.61 -15.11 10.07
C LYS A 85 -4.70 -15.14 11.59
N ARG A 86 -3.55 -15.29 12.26
CA ARG A 86 -3.48 -15.28 13.73
C ARG A 86 -3.95 -13.95 14.30
N LEU A 87 -3.42 -12.82 13.84
CA LEU A 87 -3.82 -11.49 14.32
C LEU A 87 -5.30 -11.19 14.08
N ILE A 88 -5.86 -11.66 12.96
CA ILE A 88 -7.31 -11.54 12.68
C ILE A 88 -8.11 -12.38 13.67
N ALA A 89 -7.72 -13.64 13.89
CA ALA A 89 -8.41 -14.55 14.81
C ALA A 89 -8.38 -14.04 16.26
N GLU A 90 -7.27 -13.42 16.67
CA GLU A 90 -7.11 -12.82 17.99
C GLU A 90 -7.73 -11.42 18.12
N GLY A 91 -8.26 -10.84 17.03
CA GLY A 91 -8.79 -9.47 17.01
C GLY A 91 -7.74 -8.38 17.14
N LYS A 92 -6.45 -8.71 16.98
CA LYS A 92 -5.32 -7.82 17.23
C LYS A 92 -4.80 -7.06 15.99
N MET A 93 -5.41 -7.25 14.84
CA MET A 93 -4.96 -6.63 13.60
C MET A 93 -4.84 -5.11 13.68
N ASN A 94 -5.71 -4.45 14.46
CA ASN A 94 -5.75 -3.00 14.61
C ASN A 94 -5.16 -2.53 15.96
N GLU A 95 -4.36 -3.34 16.63
CA GLU A 95 -3.62 -2.90 17.81
C GLU A 95 -2.50 -1.95 17.42
N MET A 96 -2.13 -1.06 18.35
CA MET A 96 -1.13 -0.02 18.10
C MET A 96 0.20 -0.60 17.60
N ASP A 97 0.62 -1.76 18.12
CA ASP A 97 1.89 -2.40 17.76
C ASP A 97 1.94 -2.85 16.30
N ASN A 98 0.78 -3.04 15.67
CA ASN A 98 0.69 -3.37 14.25
C ASN A 98 0.47 -2.15 13.34
N LEU A 99 0.48 -0.92 13.87
CA LEU A 99 0.17 0.30 13.12
C LEU A 99 1.36 1.24 13.06
N LEU A 100 1.66 1.74 11.86
CA LEU A 100 2.70 2.74 11.61
C LEU A 100 2.16 3.92 10.79
N PRO A 101 2.69 5.14 11.03
CA PRO A 101 2.39 6.30 10.18
C PRO A 101 3.15 6.18 8.87
N ALA A 102 2.46 6.33 7.75
CA ALA A 102 3.07 6.24 6.44
C ALA A 102 2.64 7.39 5.54
N CYS A 103 3.54 7.86 4.67
CA CYS A 103 3.16 8.72 3.57
C CYS A 103 2.41 7.92 2.50
N ARG A 104 1.62 8.62 1.68
CA ARG A 104 0.80 7.97 0.65
C ARG A 104 1.62 7.11 -0.31
N GLN A 105 2.82 7.56 -0.69
CA GLN A 105 3.68 6.83 -1.62
C GLN A 105 4.17 5.51 -1.04
N CYS A 106 4.71 5.53 0.19
CA CYS A 106 5.19 4.31 0.85
C CYS A 106 4.05 3.33 1.12
N ASN A 107 2.92 3.81 1.63
CA ASN A 107 1.75 2.97 1.89
C ASN A 107 1.21 2.32 0.59
N PHE A 108 1.13 3.11 -0.49
CA PHE A 108 0.68 2.60 -1.79
C PHE A 108 1.64 1.56 -2.36
N TYR A 109 2.96 1.83 -2.32
CA TYR A 109 3.96 0.95 -2.91
C TYR A 109 4.16 -0.33 -2.09
N LYS A 110 4.10 -0.25 -0.75
CA LYS A 110 4.13 -1.43 0.12
C LYS A 110 2.93 -2.35 -0.12
N GLY A 111 1.75 -1.77 -0.30
CA GLY A 111 0.53 -2.54 -0.56
C GLY A 111 0.27 -3.59 0.52
N MET A 112 0.19 -4.86 0.12
CA MET A 112 -0.06 -5.99 1.01
C MET A 112 1.21 -6.73 1.46
N CYS A 113 2.40 -6.22 1.14
CA CYS A 113 3.65 -6.86 1.54
C CYS A 113 3.88 -6.70 3.05
N ASP A 114 4.57 -7.67 3.66
CA ASP A 114 5.22 -7.49 4.96
C ASP A 114 6.45 -6.60 4.83
N LEU A 115 7.13 -6.35 5.93
CA LEU A 115 8.32 -5.48 5.94
C LEU A 115 9.44 -6.03 5.05
N GLU A 116 9.70 -7.33 5.09
CA GLU A 116 10.78 -7.94 4.30
C GLU A 116 10.45 -7.96 2.81
N GLY A 117 9.21 -8.25 2.44
CA GLY A 117 8.75 -8.14 1.06
C GLY A 117 8.84 -6.72 0.54
N PHE A 118 8.48 -5.72 1.36
CA PHE A 118 8.62 -4.32 0.99
C PHE A 118 10.09 -3.91 0.86
N ARG A 119 10.96 -4.37 1.74
CA ARG A 119 12.42 -4.15 1.70
C ARG A 119 13.03 -4.70 0.41
N SER A 120 12.69 -5.94 0.06
CA SER A 120 13.11 -6.57 -1.20
C SER A 120 12.59 -5.79 -2.41
N MET A 121 11.33 -5.38 -2.42
CA MET A 121 10.77 -4.56 -3.51
C MET A 121 11.55 -3.25 -3.71
N LEU A 122 11.96 -2.58 -2.63
CA LEU A 122 12.76 -1.36 -2.73
C LEU A 122 14.17 -1.64 -3.25
N LYS A 123 14.85 -2.67 -2.72
CA LYS A 123 16.22 -3.02 -3.12
C LYS A 123 16.29 -3.57 -4.54
N ASP A 124 15.44 -4.55 -4.85
CA ASP A 124 15.62 -5.37 -6.04
C ASP A 124 14.76 -4.86 -7.21
N THR A 125 13.49 -4.56 -6.94
CA THR A 125 12.56 -4.22 -8.00
C THR A 125 12.58 -2.73 -8.34
N LEU A 126 12.36 -1.86 -7.35
CA LEU A 126 12.27 -0.43 -7.61
C LEU A 126 13.58 0.11 -8.16
N TRP A 127 14.69 -0.24 -7.52
CA TRP A 127 16.00 0.22 -7.97
C TRP A 127 16.33 -0.30 -9.35
N ASN A 128 16.33 -1.61 -9.56
CA ASN A 128 16.71 -2.21 -10.84
C ASN A 128 15.81 -1.77 -11.99
N THR A 129 14.48 -1.75 -11.77
CA THR A 129 13.53 -1.32 -12.80
C THR A 129 13.66 0.16 -13.14
N SER A 130 13.86 1.01 -12.13
CA SER A 130 13.91 2.48 -12.32
C SER A 130 15.23 2.95 -12.91
N THR A 131 16.35 2.25 -12.64
CA THR A 131 17.68 2.67 -13.05
C THR A 131 18.18 2.00 -14.34
N ASP A 132 17.53 0.95 -14.81
CA ASP A 132 17.90 0.22 -16.04
C ASP A 132 17.30 0.83 -17.33
N THR A 133 16.70 2.00 -17.24
CA THR A 133 16.26 2.73 -18.43
C THR A 133 17.43 3.44 -19.10
N PHE A 134 17.35 3.64 -20.43
CA PHE A 134 18.36 4.42 -21.16
C PHE A 134 18.56 5.81 -20.57
N GLN A 135 17.46 6.51 -20.25
CA GLN A 135 17.47 7.85 -19.67
C GLN A 135 18.15 7.88 -18.30
N ALA A 136 17.86 6.92 -17.43
CA ALA A 136 18.46 6.82 -16.12
C ALA A 136 19.97 6.55 -16.22
N ARG A 137 20.40 5.62 -17.07
CA ARG A 137 21.82 5.36 -17.32
C ARG A 137 22.56 6.59 -17.87
N LEU A 138 21.91 7.34 -18.76
CA LEU A 138 22.48 8.59 -19.29
C LEU A 138 22.58 9.66 -18.17
N ALA A 139 21.54 9.85 -17.37
CA ALA A 139 21.54 10.80 -16.25
C ALA A 139 22.63 10.45 -15.20
N MET A 140 22.88 9.16 -14.96
CA MET A 140 23.99 8.72 -14.10
C MET A 140 25.36 9.12 -14.68
N LYS A 141 25.56 8.96 -16.01
CA LYS A 141 26.83 9.38 -16.65
C LYS A 141 27.11 10.86 -16.51
N TYR A 142 26.08 11.69 -16.47
CA TYR A 142 26.20 13.14 -16.28
C TYR A 142 26.15 13.55 -14.80
N GLY A 143 26.12 12.62 -13.87
CA GLY A 143 26.06 12.91 -12.42
C GLY A 143 24.75 13.53 -11.93
N MET A 144 23.69 13.54 -12.76
CA MET A 144 22.36 14.02 -12.38
C MET A 144 21.64 13.06 -11.43
N ILE A 145 21.96 11.77 -11.52
CA ILE A 145 21.50 10.71 -10.61
C ILE A 145 22.75 10.05 -10.04
N VAL A 146 22.85 10.04 -8.72
CA VAL A 146 23.93 9.36 -7.99
C VAL A 146 23.35 8.17 -7.27
N LYS A 147 23.97 7.01 -7.42
CA LYS A 147 23.59 5.80 -6.69
C LYS A 147 24.09 5.90 -5.26
N HIS A 148 23.16 5.90 -4.31
CA HIS A 148 23.47 5.67 -2.91
C HIS A 148 23.01 4.28 -2.51
N GLU A 149 23.87 3.54 -1.82
CA GLU A 149 23.45 2.26 -1.24
C GLU A 149 22.56 2.53 -0.04
N TRP A 150 21.36 1.95 -0.09
CA TRP A 150 20.46 1.95 1.06
C TRP A 150 20.83 0.79 1.98
N ASP A 151 21.05 1.05 3.27
CA ASP A 151 21.39 0.05 4.30
C ASP A 151 20.28 -0.98 4.54
N GLY A 152 19.12 -0.76 3.95
CA GLY A 152 17.96 -1.63 4.09
C GLY A 152 17.14 -1.36 5.34
N LYS A 153 17.43 -0.33 6.12
CA LYS A 153 16.67 0.03 7.32
C LYS A 153 15.62 1.09 7.01
N PHE A 154 14.41 0.86 7.46
CA PHE A 154 13.38 1.88 7.46
C PHE A 154 13.64 2.94 8.54
N TYR A 155 13.05 4.10 8.42
CA TYR A 155 13.23 5.20 9.36
C TYR A 155 12.91 4.83 10.82
N PHE A 156 11.83 4.08 11.05
CA PHE A 156 11.46 3.65 12.39
C PHE A 156 12.47 2.67 13.01
N GLU A 157 13.16 1.88 12.20
CA GLU A 157 14.23 0.97 12.64
C GLU A 157 15.52 1.73 12.97
N GLN A 158 15.86 2.77 12.18
CA GLN A 158 17.03 3.62 12.43
C GLN A 158 16.89 4.45 13.72
N LYS A 159 15.67 4.84 14.06
CA LYS A 159 15.37 5.64 15.27
C LYS A 159 15.04 4.79 16.50
N GLU A 160 15.13 3.46 16.41
CA GLU A 160 14.76 2.53 17.48
C GLU A 160 13.33 2.77 18.02
N ILE A 161 12.46 3.25 17.14
CA ILE A 161 11.07 3.51 17.50
C ILE A 161 10.37 2.17 17.73
N LYS A 162 9.88 1.97 18.95
CA LYS A 162 9.16 0.74 19.31
C LYS A 162 7.92 0.57 18.44
N LYS A 163 7.76 -0.62 17.94
CA LYS A 163 6.55 -1.02 17.19
C LYS A 163 5.33 -0.90 18.06
#